data_fbc33974c8e149203d668ef6ec9d0b3d
#
_entry.id   fbc33974c8e149203d668ef6ec9d0b3d
#
_cell.length_a   1.000
_cell.length_b   1.000
_cell.length_c   1.000
_cell.angle_alpha   90.00
_cell.angle_beta   90.00
_cell.angle_gamma   90.00
#
_symmetry.space_group_name_H-M   'P 1'
#
loop_
_entity.id
_entity.type
_entity.pdbx_description
1 polymer ?
#
loop_
_entity_poly.entity_id
_entity_poly.type
_entity_poly.pdbx_seq_one_letter_code
_entity_poly.pdbx_strand_id
1 'polypeptide(L)'
;LSPYEQADIYLSDIKVGFIGRLHLKIENERDLPKTYICELDLDLIRQDFKIAKPYSKFPAITRDLSVLIPKGFEYNQIKNCIEELNLEILENFRLVDIYSDENLKEFYSITISFSFRDINKTLEDNQVNECMDKILNTLKNLGLDLR
;
A
#
# COMPACT_ATOMS: atom_id res chain seq x y z
N LEU A 1 -4.98 18.25 17.73
CA LEU A 1 -4.49 18.03 16.37
C LEU A 1 -5.02 19.09 15.41
N SER A 2 -4.37 19.21 14.25
CA SER A 2 -4.89 19.98 13.13
C SER A 2 -6.18 19.32 12.61
N PRO A 3 -7.26 20.07 12.34
CA PRO A 3 -8.50 19.50 11.83
C PRO A 3 -8.39 19.01 10.38
N TYR A 4 -7.31 19.36 9.68
CA TYR A 4 -7.13 19.06 8.25
C TYR A 4 -6.09 17.98 7.98
N GLU A 5 -5.21 17.68 8.96
CA GLU A 5 -4.12 16.73 8.80
C GLU A 5 -4.15 15.73 9.97
N GLN A 6 -5.16 14.86 9.98
CA GLN A 6 -5.31 13.80 11.00
C GLN A 6 -6.04 12.59 10.44
N ALA A 7 -5.77 11.42 11.01
CA ALA A 7 -6.43 10.17 10.69
C ALA A 7 -6.53 9.26 11.92
N ASP A 8 -7.57 8.47 11.98
CA ASP A 8 -7.70 7.38 12.96
C ASP A 8 -6.99 6.13 12.44
N ILE A 9 -6.41 5.38 13.36
CA ILE A 9 -5.73 4.11 13.07
C ILE A 9 -6.61 2.97 13.53
N TYR A 10 -6.90 2.05 12.61
CA TYR A 10 -7.71 0.87 12.88
C TYR A 10 -6.90 -0.40 12.68
N LEU A 11 -7.14 -1.38 13.54
CA LEU A 11 -6.72 -2.77 13.36
C LEU A 11 -7.99 -3.59 13.10
N SER A 12 -8.20 -4.02 11.85
CA SER A 12 -9.51 -4.48 11.37
C SER A 12 -10.57 -3.38 11.62
N ASP A 13 -11.61 -3.66 12.38
CA ASP A 13 -12.69 -2.70 12.70
C ASP A 13 -12.51 -1.98 14.04
N ILE A 14 -11.41 -2.25 14.75
CA ILE A 14 -11.17 -1.68 16.09
C ILE A 14 -10.24 -0.47 15.94
N LYS A 15 -10.70 0.71 16.37
CA LYS A 15 -9.84 1.88 16.47
C LYS A 15 -8.79 1.67 17.55
N VAL A 16 -7.52 1.68 17.15
CA VAL A 16 -6.36 1.45 18.03
C VAL A 16 -5.52 2.69 18.26
N GLY A 17 -5.86 3.81 17.62
CA GLY A 17 -5.14 5.05 17.84
C GLY A 17 -5.46 6.13 16.82
N PHE A 18 -4.58 7.11 16.76
CA PHE A 18 -4.66 8.19 15.78
C PHE A 18 -3.26 8.68 15.40
N ILE A 19 -3.18 9.33 14.25
CA ILE A 19 -2.00 10.06 13.79
C ILE A 19 -2.45 11.43 13.27
N GLY A 20 -1.64 12.44 13.44
CA GLY A 20 -1.95 13.75 12.89
C GLY A 20 -0.92 14.81 13.22
N ARG A 21 -1.04 15.92 12.53
CA ARG A 21 -0.21 17.10 12.78
C ARG A 21 -0.67 17.80 14.06
N LEU A 22 0.27 18.32 14.82
CA LEU A 22 -0.05 19.24 15.92
C LEU A 22 -0.80 20.47 15.39
N HIS A 23 -1.68 21.02 16.22
CA HIS A 23 -2.35 22.26 15.88
C HIS A 23 -1.34 23.39 15.72
N LEU A 24 -1.46 24.19 14.67
CA LEU A 24 -0.52 25.27 14.33
C LEU A 24 -0.24 26.23 15.50
N LYS A 25 -1.25 26.46 16.34
CA LYS A 25 -1.09 27.28 17.56
C LYS A 25 -0.05 26.69 18.50
N ILE A 26 -0.05 25.37 18.70
CA ILE A 26 0.91 24.68 19.58
C ILE A 26 2.31 24.68 18.96
N GLU A 27 2.39 24.45 17.64
CA GLU A 27 3.67 24.55 16.93
C GLU A 27 4.31 25.93 17.12
N ASN A 28 3.53 26.99 16.95
CA ASN A 28 4.02 28.37 17.13
C ASN A 28 4.35 28.73 18.59
N GLU A 29 3.50 28.35 19.55
CA GLU A 29 3.72 28.62 20.97
C GLU A 29 4.98 27.95 21.55
N ARG A 30 5.38 26.82 20.95
CA ARG A 30 6.50 26.00 21.40
C ARG A 30 7.71 26.05 20.47
N ASP A 31 7.69 26.92 19.47
CA ASP A 31 8.74 27.06 18.45
C ASP A 31 9.11 25.70 17.81
N LEU A 32 8.08 24.91 17.47
CA LEU A 32 8.24 23.60 16.85
C LEU A 32 8.13 23.72 15.33
N PRO A 33 8.93 22.95 14.58
CA PRO A 33 8.69 22.77 13.14
C PRO A 33 7.36 22.03 12.92
N LYS A 34 6.96 21.87 11.66
CA LYS A 34 5.81 21.02 11.30
C LYS A 34 5.96 19.64 11.94
N THR A 35 5.13 19.33 12.95
CA THR A 35 5.29 18.17 13.83
C THR A 35 4.07 17.26 13.72
N TYR A 36 4.30 15.97 13.45
CA TYR A 36 3.28 14.93 13.50
C TYR A 36 3.44 14.09 14.75
N ILE A 37 2.32 13.70 15.31
CA ILE A 37 2.26 12.79 16.46
C ILE A 37 1.37 11.60 16.16
N CYS A 38 1.68 10.47 16.79
CA CYS A 38 0.89 9.24 16.75
C CYS A 38 0.72 8.73 18.17
N GLU A 39 -0.49 8.29 18.50
CA GLU A 39 -0.81 7.62 19.76
C GLU A 39 -1.50 6.31 19.45
N LEU A 40 -1.06 5.23 20.11
CA LEU A 40 -1.58 3.88 19.93
C LEU A 40 -1.93 3.27 21.30
N ASP A 41 -3.10 2.66 21.38
CA ASP A 41 -3.49 1.83 22.51
C ASP A 41 -2.91 0.41 22.33
N LEU A 42 -1.82 0.12 23.06
CA LEU A 42 -1.12 -1.15 22.93
C LEU A 42 -1.92 -2.34 23.50
N ASP A 43 -2.88 -2.11 24.40
CA ASP A 43 -3.70 -3.17 24.95
C ASP A 43 -4.70 -3.71 23.90
N LEU A 44 -5.06 -2.88 22.94
CA LEU A 44 -5.90 -3.26 21.81
C LEU A 44 -5.10 -3.93 20.68
N ILE A 45 -3.76 -3.76 20.65
CA ILE A 45 -2.88 -4.37 19.67
C ILE A 45 -2.37 -5.71 20.19
N ARG A 46 -3.27 -6.70 20.26
CA ARG A 46 -2.89 -8.06 20.65
C ARG A 46 -2.28 -8.80 19.46
N GLN A 47 -1.11 -9.38 19.67
CA GLN A 47 -0.54 -10.32 18.71
C GLN A 47 -1.06 -11.73 19.04
N ASP A 48 -1.80 -12.33 18.12
CA ASP A 48 -2.02 -13.77 18.13
C ASP A 48 -0.69 -14.51 17.95
N PHE A 49 -0.63 -15.73 18.47
CA PHE A 49 0.55 -16.57 18.29
C PHE A 49 0.86 -16.71 16.80
N LYS A 50 2.03 -16.21 16.39
CA LYS A 50 2.49 -16.37 15.02
C LYS A 50 2.96 -17.82 14.83
N ILE A 51 2.19 -18.59 14.09
CA ILE A 51 2.61 -19.91 13.61
C ILE A 51 3.56 -19.67 12.45
N ALA A 52 4.77 -20.21 12.54
CA ALA A 52 5.74 -20.13 11.44
C ALA A 52 5.15 -20.82 10.19
N LYS A 53 5.01 -20.05 9.12
CA LYS A 53 4.64 -20.61 7.82
C LYS A 53 5.91 -21.16 7.15
N PRO A 54 5.83 -22.36 6.50
CA PRO A 54 6.95 -22.83 5.70
C PRO A 54 7.23 -21.80 4.60
N TYR A 55 8.49 -21.44 4.44
CA TYR A 55 8.91 -20.57 3.33
C TYR A 55 9.39 -21.41 2.16
N SER A 56 9.16 -20.91 0.96
CA SER A 56 9.64 -21.57 -0.25
C SER A 56 11.17 -21.50 -0.33
N LYS A 57 11.78 -22.58 -0.77
CA LYS A 57 13.22 -22.64 -1.12
C LYS A 57 13.52 -22.03 -2.49
N PHE A 58 12.49 -21.74 -3.28
CA PHE A 58 12.62 -21.21 -4.63
C PHE A 58 12.66 -19.67 -4.58
N PRO A 59 13.43 -19.03 -5.48
CA PRO A 59 13.54 -17.58 -5.51
C PRO A 59 12.21 -16.93 -5.94
N ALA A 60 11.94 -15.74 -5.40
CA ALA A 60 10.86 -14.91 -5.88
C ALA A 60 11.29 -14.13 -7.12
N ILE A 61 10.33 -13.87 -8.01
CA ILE A 61 10.47 -12.93 -9.13
C ILE A 61 9.73 -11.66 -8.75
N THR A 62 10.40 -10.51 -8.82
CA THR A 62 9.80 -9.21 -8.53
C THR A 62 9.52 -8.45 -9.81
N ARG A 63 8.38 -7.76 -9.87
CA ARG A 63 7.99 -6.83 -10.94
C ARG A 63 7.43 -5.56 -10.35
N ASP A 64 7.87 -4.43 -10.85
CA ASP A 64 7.37 -3.13 -10.47
C ASP A 64 6.47 -2.57 -11.57
N LEU A 65 5.41 -1.89 -11.15
CA LEU A 65 4.45 -1.28 -12.03
C LEU A 65 4.15 0.14 -11.57
N SER A 66 4.30 1.10 -12.46
CA SER A 66 3.93 2.49 -12.17
C SER A 66 2.61 2.84 -12.87
N VAL A 67 1.66 3.35 -12.10
CA VAL A 67 0.34 3.76 -12.57
C VAL A 67 0.05 5.20 -12.17
N LEU A 68 -0.72 5.88 -13.01
CA LEU A 68 -1.26 7.21 -12.73
C LEU A 68 -2.61 7.07 -12.02
N ILE A 69 -2.74 7.67 -10.85
CA ILE A 69 -3.98 7.72 -10.10
C ILE A 69 -4.46 9.16 -9.96
N PRO A 70 -5.77 9.44 -10.13
CA PRO A 70 -6.32 10.77 -9.87
C PRO A 70 -6.12 11.18 -8.39
N LYS A 71 -5.97 12.47 -8.13
CA LYS A 71 -5.97 12.99 -6.77
C LYS A 71 -7.30 12.65 -6.07
N GLY A 72 -7.20 12.12 -4.85
CA GLY A 72 -8.35 11.65 -4.09
C GLY A 72 -8.76 10.20 -4.36
N PHE A 73 -8.09 9.50 -5.29
CA PHE A 73 -8.30 8.07 -5.50
C PHE A 73 -7.70 7.27 -4.33
N GLU A 74 -8.48 6.38 -3.75
CA GLU A 74 -8.03 5.60 -2.60
C GLU A 74 -7.23 4.35 -3.02
N TYR A 75 -6.00 4.22 -2.52
CA TYR A 75 -5.16 3.04 -2.77
C TYR A 75 -5.84 1.71 -2.38
N ASN A 76 -6.74 1.73 -1.40
CA ASN A 76 -7.51 0.55 -0.99
C ASN A 76 -8.35 -0.05 -2.13
N GLN A 77 -8.83 0.74 -3.07
CA GLN A 77 -9.58 0.23 -4.23
C GLN A 77 -8.65 -0.62 -5.12
N ILE A 78 -7.41 -0.16 -5.35
CA ILE A 78 -6.39 -0.93 -6.07
C ILE A 78 -6.08 -2.23 -5.33
N LYS A 79 -5.82 -2.11 -4.02
CA LYS A 79 -5.48 -3.26 -3.18
C LYS A 79 -6.57 -4.32 -3.22
N ASN A 80 -7.81 -3.95 -3.00
CA ASN A 80 -8.95 -4.88 -3.00
C ASN A 80 -9.12 -5.57 -4.35
N CYS A 81 -9.05 -4.82 -5.45
CA CYS A 81 -9.17 -5.42 -6.79
C CYS A 81 -8.05 -6.40 -7.12
N ILE A 82 -6.81 -6.15 -6.66
CA ILE A 82 -5.70 -7.08 -6.85
C ILE A 82 -5.89 -8.33 -5.99
N GLU A 83 -6.31 -8.18 -4.72
CA GLU A 83 -6.58 -9.29 -3.80
C GLU A 83 -7.73 -10.18 -4.31
N GLU A 84 -8.77 -9.61 -4.90
CA GLU A 84 -9.90 -10.34 -5.52
C GLU A 84 -9.49 -11.22 -6.69
N LEU A 85 -8.38 -10.94 -7.37
CA LEU A 85 -7.86 -11.80 -8.44
C LEU A 85 -7.42 -13.18 -7.95
N ASN A 86 -7.15 -13.34 -6.65
CA ASN A 86 -6.72 -14.59 -6.02
C ASN A 86 -5.62 -15.32 -6.81
N LEU A 87 -4.57 -14.59 -7.20
CA LEU A 87 -3.45 -15.12 -7.98
C LEU A 87 -2.57 -16.03 -7.11
N GLU A 88 -2.57 -17.33 -7.39
CA GLU A 88 -1.89 -18.35 -6.57
C GLU A 88 -0.38 -18.10 -6.37
N ILE A 89 0.29 -17.56 -7.39
CA ILE A 89 1.72 -17.30 -7.36
C ILE A 89 2.07 -15.89 -6.85
N LEU A 90 1.10 -15.02 -6.61
CA LEU A 90 1.33 -13.69 -6.04
C LEU A 90 1.53 -13.82 -4.52
N GLU A 91 2.80 -13.77 -4.08
CA GLU A 91 3.15 -13.88 -2.66
C GLU A 91 2.75 -12.64 -1.86
N ASN A 92 3.08 -11.48 -2.40
CA ASN A 92 2.69 -10.18 -1.83
C ASN A 92 2.83 -9.06 -2.88
N PHE A 93 2.25 -7.91 -2.56
CA PHE A 93 2.50 -6.67 -3.26
C PHE A 93 2.48 -5.49 -2.28
N ARG A 94 3.20 -4.43 -2.62
CA ARG A 94 3.29 -3.25 -1.76
C ARG A 94 3.50 -1.98 -2.59
N LEU A 95 2.97 -0.89 -2.08
CA LEU A 95 3.28 0.45 -2.56
C LEU A 95 4.73 0.78 -2.17
N VAL A 96 5.57 1.13 -3.15
CA VAL A 96 6.99 1.46 -2.91
C VAL A 96 7.31 2.92 -3.12
N ASP A 97 6.56 3.61 -3.97
CA ASP A 97 6.79 5.03 -4.24
C ASP A 97 5.51 5.76 -4.61
N ILE A 98 5.45 7.05 -4.24
CA ILE A 98 4.41 8.00 -4.65
C ILE A 98 5.12 9.25 -5.17
N TYR A 99 5.01 9.50 -6.46
CA TYR A 99 5.61 10.65 -7.10
C TYR A 99 4.55 11.64 -7.57
N SER A 100 4.83 12.92 -7.36
CA SER A 100 3.99 14.01 -7.85
C SER A 100 4.89 15.16 -8.30
N ASP A 101 4.55 15.76 -9.43
CA ASP A 101 5.18 16.98 -9.91
C ASP A 101 4.15 17.92 -10.57
N GLU A 102 4.59 19.10 -10.99
CA GLU A 102 3.73 20.11 -11.63
C GLU A 102 3.15 19.63 -12.98
N ASN A 103 3.81 18.69 -13.65
CA ASN A 103 3.37 18.15 -14.94
C ASN A 103 2.21 17.16 -14.77
N LEU A 104 2.13 16.49 -13.62
CA LEU A 104 1.08 15.51 -13.32
C LEU A 104 -0.25 16.17 -12.88
N LYS A 105 -0.25 17.50 -12.58
CA LYS A 105 -1.43 18.31 -12.23
C LYS A 105 -2.40 17.60 -11.26
N GLU A 106 -3.40 16.88 -11.79
CA GLU A 106 -4.46 16.21 -11.05
C GLU A 106 -4.18 14.73 -10.75
N PHE A 107 -2.97 14.26 -11.01
CA PHE A 107 -2.58 12.86 -10.81
C PHE A 107 -1.39 12.72 -9.87
N TYR A 108 -1.28 11.53 -9.28
CA TYR A 108 -0.05 11.01 -8.69
C TYR A 108 0.43 9.83 -9.52
N SER A 109 1.74 9.61 -9.60
CA SER A 109 2.30 8.37 -10.08
C SER A 109 2.64 7.51 -8.88
N ILE A 110 2.02 6.35 -8.76
CA ILE A 110 2.38 5.38 -7.73
C ILE A 110 3.12 4.21 -8.35
N THR A 111 4.09 3.68 -7.63
CA THR A 111 4.80 2.45 -8.01
C THR A 111 4.47 1.35 -7.04
N ILE A 112 3.98 0.24 -7.56
CA ILE A 112 3.62 -0.96 -6.80
C ILE A 112 4.61 -2.06 -7.18
N SER A 113 5.23 -2.67 -6.19
CA SER A 113 6.13 -3.81 -6.36
C SER A 113 5.37 -5.10 -6.05
N PHE A 114 5.40 -6.04 -6.99
CA PHE A 114 4.77 -7.36 -6.90
C PHE A 114 5.83 -8.43 -6.74
N SER A 115 5.67 -9.32 -5.77
CA SER A 115 6.54 -10.47 -5.54
C SER A 115 5.79 -11.76 -5.87
N PHE A 116 6.31 -12.51 -6.82
CA PHE A 116 5.73 -13.78 -7.27
C PHE A 116 6.62 -14.94 -6.82
N ARG A 117 6.01 -15.99 -6.28
CA ARG A 117 6.70 -17.18 -5.83
C ARG A 117 5.79 -18.42 -5.88
N ASP A 118 6.37 -19.57 -6.20
CA ASP A 118 5.73 -20.87 -6.03
C ASP A 118 6.42 -21.60 -4.87
N ILE A 119 5.65 -22.38 -4.11
CA ILE A 119 6.16 -23.16 -2.98
C ILE A 119 6.91 -24.40 -3.46
N ASN A 120 6.54 -24.94 -4.63
CA ASN A 120 6.96 -26.26 -5.09
C ASN A 120 7.99 -26.23 -6.23
N LYS A 121 8.12 -25.10 -6.93
CA LYS A 121 8.98 -24.99 -8.12
C LYS A 121 9.49 -23.57 -8.36
N THR A 122 10.52 -23.46 -9.18
CA THR A 122 10.95 -22.16 -9.73
C THR A 122 9.91 -21.69 -10.74
N LEU A 123 9.53 -20.41 -10.64
CA LEU A 123 8.62 -19.79 -11.60
C LEU A 123 9.32 -19.53 -12.94
N GLU A 124 8.55 -19.64 -14.02
CA GLU A 124 8.95 -19.22 -15.35
C GLU A 124 8.40 -17.80 -15.63
N ASP A 125 9.12 -17.02 -16.43
CA ASP A 125 8.71 -15.65 -16.78
C ASP A 125 7.29 -15.59 -17.39
N ASN A 126 6.90 -16.59 -18.19
CA ASN A 126 5.56 -16.65 -18.79
C ASN A 126 4.45 -16.67 -17.74
N GLN A 127 4.61 -17.43 -16.65
CA GLN A 127 3.63 -17.52 -15.57
C GLN A 127 3.47 -16.15 -14.86
N VAL A 128 4.59 -15.46 -14.65
CA VAL A 128 4.59 -14.11 -14.05
C VAL A 128 3.94 -13.11 -14.99
N ASN A 129 4.24 -13.16 -16.29
CA ASN A 129 3.68 -12.26 -17.26
C ASN A 129 2.15 -12.42 -17.38
N GLU A 130 1.62 -13.66 -17.37
CA GLU A 130 0.17 -13.90 -17.35
C GLU A 130 -0.51 -13.28 -16.13
N CYS A 131 0.12 -13.34 -14.95
CA CYS A 131 -0.39 -12.70 -13.75
C CYS A 131 -0.33 -11.18 -13.85
N MET A 132 0.78 -10.62 -14.36
CA MET A 132 0.92 -9.19 -14.59
C MET A 132 -0.12 -8.67 -15.59
N ASP A 133 -0.41 -9.42 -16.66
CA ASP A 133 -1.45 -9.04 -17.61
C ASP A 133 -2.85 -8.99 -16.99
N LYS A 134 -3.18 -9.93 -16.09
CA LYS A 134 -4.43 -9.89 -15.33
C LYS A 134 -4.50 -8.65 -14.43
N ILE A 135 -3.41 -8.35 -13.70
CA ILE A 135 -3.31 -7.16 -12.85
C ILE A 135 -3.49 -5.89 -13.69
N LEU A 136 -2.76 -5.78 -14.80
CA LEU A 136 -2.85 -4.65 -15.73
C LEU A 136 -4.27 -4.43 -16.26
N ASN A 137 -4.93 -5.49 -16.69
CA ASN A 137 -6.30 -5.42 -17.18
C ASN A 137 -7.27 -4.96 -16.08
N THR A 138 -7.08 -5.44 -14.86
CA THR A 138 -7.90 -5.03 -13.71
C THR A 138 -7.70 -3.54 -13.39
N LEU A 139 -6.47 -3.05 -13.40
CA LEU A 139 -6.18 -1.63 -13.17
C LEU A 139 -6.75 -0.74 -14.28
N LYS A 140 -6.68 -1.19 -15.53
CA LYS A 140 -7.33 -0.50 -16.66
C LYS A 140 -8.86 -0.44 -16.52
N ASN A 141 -9.48 -1.50 -16.01
CA ASN A 141 -10.93 -1.52 -15.76
C ASN A 141 -11.33 -0.54 -14.64
N LEU A 142 -10.41 -0.21 -13.71
CA LEU A 142 -10.58 0.88 -12.75
C LEU A 142 -10.36 2.26 -13.35
N GLY A 143 -10.04 2.37 -14.64
CA GLY A 143 -9.74 3.63 -15.32
C GLY A 143 -8.36 4.19 -15.01
N LEU A 144 -7.41 3.35 -14.60
CA LEU A 144 -6.05 3.73 -14.28
C LEU A 144 -5.12 3.46 -15.46
N ASP A 145 -4.31 4.46 -15.83
CA ASP A 145 -3.35 4.37 -16.91
C ASP A 145 -1.93 4.07 -16.38
N LEU A 146 -1.17 3.38 -17.22
CA LEU A 146 0.26 3.19 -16.98
C LEU A 146 1.02 4.49 -17.19
N ARG A 147 2.05 4.68 -16.38
CA ARG A 147 2.99 5.78 -16.58
C ARG A 147 4.06 5.41 -17.61
#